data_e8cc1f37b8388f5ae08deb171305b154
#
_entry.id   e8cc1f37b8388f5ae08deb171305b154
#
_cell.length_a   1.000
_cell.length_b   1.000
_cell.length_c   1.000
_cell.angle_alpha   90.00
_cell.angle_beta   90.00
_cell.angle_gamma   90.00
#
_symmetry.space_group_name_H-M   'P 1'
#
loop_
_entity.id
_entity.type
_entity.pdbx_description
1 polymer ?
#
loop_
_entity_poly.entity_id
_entity_poly.type
_entity_poly.pdbx_seq_one_letter_code
_entity_poly.pdbx_strand_id
1 'polypeptide(L)'
;SLGWALELDVVESGELRRTAGGILPVLKFLCDEFRGSGPGDRISVYLGDATRLSELLGFGSVDVVNVDPPYFEQVIYSDRSEFFWVLLRRSLRPVLDVLFKPGLRLSGWSWSSPTVPRDREVVAFDKEDSGGRFRRFFREFVGETYKVLRDDGVLILWFTHPTDLAWRTVGESLYEPGYVVSRVWPVITEMETRYKRHVNVVAQRTSLIIVARKTLRSVLRDVGGDIARSLLSNEVFSKAAEEVVGEARRVSKEASLSPADVMTLVFGSALTLASKFEIPGSRSFQPLFEAASTKVLELFVEPLVREILTERGPVKLDERESSTILGYAGEAMLRDPATRAYLTLWMLSRVDLEKASVRSEALPLSYDFAQTVSKLLGYSLDNLRSVGLIGESTVEEDSEEDEGGEEGGGRRGRAFYPRLFEALTVTGARVPLEKLLTLTPGKAVYVAYLALKGSGAPDARAEAIRGKLATWSSRDVVEASSIAVVLLETARDRDLGFPEARGLDRFTGGGPQQRFERELAIRTLVKLVERVRGGGF
;
A
#
# COMPACT_ATOMS: atom_id res chain seq x y z
N SER A 1 -25.10 4.68 -15.47
CA SER A 1 -24.53 3.97 -16.64
C SER A 1 -25.44 4.06 -17.88
N LEU A 2 -26.75 4.07 -17.73
CA LEU A 2 -27.68 4.37 -18.82
C LEU A 2 -27.63 5.85 -19.26
N GLY A 3 -27.31 6.77 -18.36
CA GLY A 3 -27.16 8.19 -18.66
C GLY A 3 -26.08 8.49 -19.70
N TRP A 4 -25.05 7.68 -19.80
CA TRP A 4 -24.00 7.81 -20.82
C TRP A 4 -24.46 7.41 -22.22
N ALA A 5 -25.39 6.46 -22.32
CA ALA A 5 -25.97 6.05 -23.60
C ALA A 5 -27.10 7.01 -24.07
N LEU A 6 -27.66 7.79 -23.15
CA LEU A 6 -28.74 8.77 -23.41
C LEU A 6 -28.23 10.21 -23.52
N GLU A 7 -26.94 10.45 -23.57
CA GLU A 7 -26.36 11.77 -23.87
C GLU A 7 -26.74 12.32 -25.25
N LEU A 8 -27.49 11.58 -26.05
CA LEU A 8 -28.18 12.09 -27.22
C LEU A 8 -29.15 13.21 -26.84
N ASP A 9 -29.85 13.12 -25.71
CA ASP A 9 -30.73 14.18 -25.21
C ASP A 9 -29.96 15.42 -24.75
N VAL A 10 -28.75 15.27 -24.26
CA VAL A 10 -27.87 16.37 -23.90
C VAL A 10 -27.37 17.12 -25.17
N VAL A 11 -27.25 16.43 -26.30
CA VAL A 11 -26.91 17.03 -27.58
C VAL A 11 -28.01 17.98 -28.07
N GLU A 12 -29.27 17.58 -27.90
CA GLU A 12 -30.43 18.41 -28.30
C GLU A 12 -30.63 19.61 -27.38
N SER A 13 -30.32 19.49 -26.08
CA SER A 13 -30.41 20.57 -25.08
C SER A 13 -29.29 21.61 -25.17
N GLY A 14 -28.25 21.37 -25.94
CA GLY A 14 -27.09 22.28 -26.07
C GLY A 14 -26.14 22.28 -24.86
N GLU A 15 -26.36 21.44 -23.86
CA GLU A 15 -25.52 21.34 -22.66
C GLU A 15 -24.22 20.55 -22.85
N LEU A 16 -24.07 19.83 -23.93
CA LEU A 16 -22.86 19.06 -24.29
C LEU A 16 -21.57 19.89 -24.34
N ARG A 17 -21.69 21.20 -24.48
CA ARG A 17 -20.52 22.10 -24.44
C ARG A 17 -19.86 22.21 -23.07
N ARG A 18 -20.47 21.66 -22.02
CA ARG A 18 -20.00 21.77 -20.62
C ARG A 18 -19.49 20.47 -20.00
N THR A 19 -19.78 19.31 -20.60
CA THR A 19 -19.32 18.02 -20.09
C THR A 19 -18.04 17.59 -20.79
N ALA A 20 -16.94 17.56 -20.04
CA ALA A 20 -15.60 17.24 -20.54
C ALA A 20 -15.40 15.76 -20.98
N GLY A 21 -16.45 14.96 -21.09
CA GLY A 21 -16.38 13.53 -21.40
C GLY A 21 -17.37 13.01 -22.42
N GLY A 22 -18.12 13.91 -23.11
CA GLY A 22 -19.10 13.48 -24.10
C GLY A 22 -18.49 13.00 -25.42
N ILE A 23 -19.25 12.20 -26.19
CA ILE A 23 -18.81 11.64 -27.47
C ILE A 23 -18.41 12.77 -28.48
N LEU A 24 -19.15 13.86 -28.54
CA LEU A 24 -18.86 14.93 -29.50
C LEU A 24 -17.53 15.67 -29.24
N PRO A 25 -17.15 16.05 -28.01
CA PRO A 25 -15.82 16.58 -27.74
C PRO A 25 -14.69 15.62 -28.13
N VAL A 26 -14.86 14.33 -27.88
CA VAL A 26 -13.88 13.29 -28.27
C VAL A 26 -13.81 13.17 -29.80
N LEU A 27 -14.94 13.09 -30.49
CA LEU A 27 -14.97 13.05 -31.95
C LEU A 27 -14.37 14.33 -32.58
N LYS A 28 -14.67 15.49 -31.99
CA LYS A 28 -14.09 16.75 -32.44
C LYS A 28 -12.58 16.76 -32.26
N PHE A 29 -12.10 16.36 -31.08
CA PHE A 29 -10.65 16.22 -30.79
C PHE A 29 -9.99 15.27 -31.80
N LEU A 30 -10.55 14.08 -32.01
CA LEU A 30 -10.04 13.13 -33.00
C LEU A 30 -10.04 13.72 -34.43
N CYS A 31 -11.12 14.40 -34.85
CA CYS A 31 -11.18 15.04 -36.15
C CYS A 31 -10.13 16.16 -36.31
N ASP A 32 -9.89 16.93 -35.25
CA ASP A 32 -8.92 18.03 -35.31
C ASP A 32 -7.47 17.49 -35.31
N GLU A 33 -7.17 16.44 -34.51
CA GLU A 33 -5.86 15.78 -34.46
C GLU A 33 -5.51 15.02 -35.75
N PHE A 34 -6.51 14.40 -36.39
CA PHE A 34 -6.32 13.66 -37.64
C PHE A 34 -6.63 14.44 -38.90
N ARG A 35 -6.87 15.77 -38.80
CA ARG A 35 -7.15 16.61 -39.94
C ARG A 35 -5.93 16.67 -40.88
N GLY A 36 -6.10 16.14 -42.11
CA GLY A 36 -5.03 16.09 -43.11
C GLY A 36 -4.14 14.86 -43.08
N SER A 37 -4.40 13.92 -42.21
CA SER A 37 -3.78 12.58 -42.21
C SER A 37 -4.85 11.53 -42.45
N GLY A 38 -4.64 10.62 -43.38
CA GLY A 38 -5.49 9.44 -43.49
C GLY A 38 -5.41 8.61 -42.21
N PRO A 39 -6.53 8.28 -41.53
CA PRO A 39 -6.49 7.51 -40.28
C PRO A 39 -5.83 6.14 -40.49
N GLY A 40 -5.83 5.58 -41.68
CA GLY A 40 -5.21 4.31 -42.01
C GLY A 40 -3.69 4.29 -41.99
N ASP A 41 -3.04 5.46 -42.07
CA ASP A 41 -1.56 5.52 -42.11
C ASP A 41 -0.93 5.56 -40.73
N ARG A 42 -1.72 5.76 -39.65
CA ARG A 42 -1.21 5.95 -38.29
C ARG A 42 -1.80 5.03 -37.24
N ILE A 43 -2.93 4.39 -37.52
CA ILE A 43 -3.62 3.52 -36.55
C ILE A 43 -3.90 2.17 -37.20
N SER A 44 -3.40 1.12 -36.60
CA SER A 44 -3.75 -0.25 -36.93
C SER A 44 -4.45 -0.91 -35.74
N VAL A 45 -5.60 -1.51 -35.97
CA VAL A 45 -6.37 -2.21 -34.94
C VAL A 45 -6.32 -3.70 -35.22
N TYR A 46 -5.86 -4.46 -34.23
CA TYR A 46 -5.78 -5.91 -34.30
C TYR A 46 -6.73 -6.54 -33.28
N LEU A 47 -7.42 -7.58 -33.69
CA LEU A 47 -8.15 -8.48 -32.80
C LEU A 47 -7.28 -9.71 -32.56
N GLY A 48 -6.85 -9.91 -31.29
CA GLY A 48 -5.98 -11.02 -30.95
C GLY A 48 -5.91 -11.30 -29.46
N ASP A 49 -5.15 -12.31 -29.11
CA ASP A 49 -4.88 -12.72 -27.74
C ASP A 49 -3.58 -12.04 -27.28
N ALA A 50 -3.65 -11.26 -26.19
CA ALA A 50 -2.50 -10.55 -25.63
C ALA A 50 -1.37 -11.48 -25.15
N THR A 51 -1.68 -12.74 -24.84
CA THR A 51 -0.68 -13.76 -24.50
C THR A 51 0.03 -14.35 -25.73
N ARG A 52 -0.24 -13.80 -26.92
CA ARG A 52 0.32 -14.23 -28.22
C ARG A 52 0.65 -13.05 -29.11
N LEU A 53 1.10 -11.94 -28.54
CA LEU A 53 1.38 -10.70 -29.28
C LEU A 53 2.41 -10.89 -30.39
N SER A 54 3.40 -11.74 -30.18
CA SER A 54 4.45 -12.00 -31.18
C SER A 54 3.95 -12.68 -32.46
N GLU A 55 2.75 -13.28 -32.45
CA GLU A 55 2.10 -13.79 -33.64
C GLU A 55 1.46 -12.69 -34.50
N LEU A 56 1.14 -11.54 -33.90
CA LEU A 56 0.52 -10.39 -34.57
C LEU A 56 1.54 -9.32 -34.93
N LEU A 57 2.53 -9.14 -34.06
CA LEU A 57 3.56 -8.11 -34.14
C LEU A 57 4.92 -8.78 -34.30
N GLY A 58 5.80 -8.20 -35.08
CA GLY A 58 7.17 -8.72 -35.23
C GLY A 58 7.99 -8.59 -33.97
N PHE A 59 8.97 -9.46 -33.79
CA PHE A 59 9.95 -9.37 -32.69
C PHE A 59 10.71 -8.04 -32.77
N GLY A 60 10.84 -7.34 -31.63
CA GLY A 60 11.55 -6.06 -31.55
C GLY A 60 11.01 -4.98 -32.47
N SER A 61 9.71 -4.97 -32.76
CA SER A 61 9.08 -4.03 -33.68
C SER A 61 8.36 -2.87 -32.99
N VAL A 62 8.17 -2.95 -31.66
CA VAL A 62 7.39 -2.01 -30.87
C VAL A 62 8.33 -1.13 -30.03
N ASP A 63 8.18 0.18 -30.11
CA ASP A 63 8.95 1.14 -29.31
C ASP A 63 8.39 1.32 -27.90
N VAL A 64 7.06 1.33 -27.78
CA VAL A 64 6.37 1.54 -26.50
C VAL A 64 5.18 0.59 -26.38
N VAL A 65 5.10 -0.13 -25.28
CA VAL A 65 3.92 -0.87 -24.86
C VAL A 65 3.29 -0.10 -23.69
N ASN A 66 2.05 0.36 -23.85
CA ASN A 66 1.29 0.99 -22.78
C ASN A 66 0.05 0.15 -22.50
N VAL A 67 -0.11 -0.32 -21.27
CA VAL A 67 -1.17 -1.27 -20.91
C VAL A 67 -1.70 -1.00 -19.52
N ASP A 68 -3.03 -1.08 -19.41
CA ASP A 68 -3.81 -1.09 -18.18
C ASP A 68 -4.50 -2.46 -18.10
N PRO A 69 -3.86 -3.46 -17.46
CA PRO A 69 -4.39 -4.82 -17.40
C PRO A 69 -5.47 -4.94 -16.30
N PRO A 70 -6.23 -6.03 -16.25
CA PRO A 70 -7.02 -6.36 -15.08
C PRO A 70 -6.18 -6.37 -13.81
N TYR A 71 -6.72 -5.81 -12.70
CA TYR A 71 -6.02 -5.73 -11.42
C TYR A 71 -6.35 -6.94 -10.55
N PHE A 72 -5.72 -8.07 -10.86
CA PHE A 72 -5.83 -9.31 -10.12
C PHE A 72 -7.29 -9.79 -9.99
N GLU A 73 -7.95 -9.66 -8.84
CA GLU A 73 -9.34 -10.12 -8.58
C GLU A 73 -10.37 -8.98 -8.46
N GLN A 74 -9.95 -7.72 -8.67
CA GLN A 74 -10.81 -6.57 -8.38
C GLN A 74 -12.05 -6.47 -9.29
N VAL A 75 -11.92 -6.84 -10.55
CA VAL A 75 -13.01 -6.74 -11.53
C VAL A 75 -13.02 -7.96 -12.44
N ILE A 76 -14.16 -8.65 -12.51
CA ILE A 76 -14.43 -9.68 -13.51
C ILE A 76 -14.91 -9.00 -14.78
N TYR A 77 -13.98 -8.74 -15.70
CA TYR A 77 -14.28 -8.00 -16.93
C TYR A 77 -15.19 -8.77 -17.88
N SER A 78 -15.13 -10.10 -17.92
CA SER A 78 -16.00 -10.93 -18.74
C SER A 78 -17.47 -10.71 -18.43
N ASP A 79 -17.86 -10.65 -17.15
CA ASP A 79 -19.26 -10.45 -16.74
C ASP A 79 -19.75 -9.06 -17.16
N ARG A 80 -18.90 -8.03 -16.99
CA ARG A 80 -19.23 -6.66 -17.40
C ARG A 80 -19.28 -6.53 -18.93
N SER A 81 -18.33 -7.11 -19.62
CA SER A 81 -18.29 -7.10 -21.10
C SER A 81 -19.50 -7.82 -21.69
N GLU A 82 -19.94 -8.94 -21.11
CA GLU A 82 -21.12 -9.66 -21.55
C GLU A 82 -22.39 -8.83 -21.40
N PHE A 83 -22.53 -8.11 -20.26
CA PHE A 83 -23.66 -7.19 -20.06
C PHE A 83 -23.72 -6.11 -21.15
N PHE A 84 -22.62 -5.38 -21.38
CA PHE A 84 -22.57 -4.37 -22.42
C PHE A 84 -22.74 -4.95 -23.82
N TRP A 85 -22.19 -6.14 -24.07
CA TRP A 85 -22.33 -6.82 -25.35
C TRP A 85 -23.79 -7.16 -25.67
N VAL A 86 -24.58 -7.64 -24.70
CA VAL A 86 -26.02 -7.90 -24.89
C VAL A 86 -26.76 -6.65 -25.35
N LEU A 87 -26.45 -5.48 -24.77
CA LEU A 87 -27.05 -4.20 -25.14
C LEU A 87 -26.58 -3.74 -26.54
N LEU A 88 -25.27 -3.74 -26.77
CA LEU A 88 -24.67 -3.31 -28.04
C LEU A 88 -25.15 -4.20 -29.20
N ARG A 89 -25.21 -5.51 -28.99
CA ARG A 89 -25.69 -6.45 -30.00
C ARG A 89 -27.12 -6.15 -30.46
N ARG A 90 -28.01 -5.74 -29.55
CA ARG A 90 -29.37 -5.37 -29.89
C ARG A 90 -29.43 -4.06 -30.66
N SER A 91 -28.68 -3.05 -30.22
CA SER A 91 -28.69 -1.71 -30.80
C SER A 91 -27.95 -1.63 -32.14
N LEU A 92 -26.85 -2.35 -32.28
CA LEU A 92 -25.98 -2.28 -33.46
C LEU A 92 -26.30 -3.35 -34.53
N ARG A 93 -27.23 -4.28 -34.26
CA ARG A 93 -27.57 -5.36 -35.18
C ARG A 93 -27.81 -4.89 -36.63
N PRO A 94 -28.61 -3.84 -36.88
CA PRO A 94 -28.86 -3.37 -38.27
C PRO A 94 -27.58 -2.86 -38.96
N VAL A 95 -26.68 -2.23 -38.20
CA VAL A 95 -25.42 -1.66 -38.73
C VAL A 95 -24.41 -2.78 -38.95
N LEU A 96 -24.34 -3.73 -38.03
CA LEU A 96 -23.39 -4.81 -38.07
C LEU A 96 -23.74 -5.85 -39.14
N ASP A 97 -25.02 -6.11 -39.41
CA ASP A 97 -25.47 -6.93 -40.53
C ASP A 97 -25.04 -6.33 -41.89
N VAL A 98 -24.87 -4.99 -41.98
CA VAL A 98 -24.35 -4.32 -43.16
C VAL A 98 -22.81 -4.34 -43.22
N LEU A 99 -22.13 -4.15 -42.09
CA LEU A 99 -20.66 -4.10 -41.98
C LEU A 99 -20.03 -5.47 -42.10
N PHE A 100 -20.68 -6.51 -41.56
CA PHE A 100 -20.18 -7.89 -41.58
C PHE A 100 -20.82 -8.71 -42.70
N LYS A 101 -20.77 -8.22 -43.93
CA LYS A 101 -21.15 -8.99 -45.11
C LYS A 101 -20.36 -10.30 -45.16
N PRO A 102 -20.96 -11.37 -45.74
CA PRO A 102 -20.27 -12.67 -45.92
C PRO A 102 -18.94 -12.47 -46.64
N GLY A 103 -17.83 -12.61 -45.95
CA GLY A 103 -16.48 -12.38 -46.45
C GLY A 103 -15.54 -11.69 -45.41
N LEU A 104 -16.05 -10.85 -44.53
CA LEU A 104 -15.29 -10.36 -43.36
C LEU A 104 -15.48 -11.35 -42.20
N ARG A 105 -14.85 -12.52 -42.29
CA ARG A 105 -14.77 -13.45 -41.17
C ARG A 105 -13.71 -12.90 -40.17
N LEU A 106 -14.17 -12.29 -39.11
CA LEU A 106 -13.42 -12.31 -37.86
C LEU A 106 -13.35 -13.79 -37.46
N SER A 107 -12.22 -14.42 -37.64
CA SER A 107 -12.05 -15.87 -37.52
C SER A 107 -12.53 -16.34 -36.13
N GLY A 108 -13.54 -17.19 -36.11
CA GLY A 108 -14.08 -17.80 -34.90
C GLY A 108 -15.20 -17.05 -34.19
N TRP A 109 -15.67 -15.92 -34.72
CA TRP A 109 -16.73 -15.12 -34.12
C TRP A 109 -18.08 -15.33 -34.84
N SER A 110 -19.11 -15.65 -34.08
CA SER A 110 -20.49 -15.66 -34.58
C SER A 110 -21.38 -14.82 -33.68
N TRP A 111 -22.41 -14.21 -34.24
CA TRP A 111 -23.44 -13.45 -33.52
C TRP A 111 -24.21 -14.29 -32.47
N SER A 112 -24.16 -15.59 -32.60
CA SER A 112 -24.73 -16.56 -31.68
C SER A 112 -23.77 -16.95 -30.55
N SER A 113 -22.51 -16.57 -30.66
CA SER A 113 -21.51 -16.86 -29.63
C SER A 113 -21.58 -15.77 -28.54
N PRO A 114 -22.09 -16.05 -27.36
CA PRO A 114 -22.20 -15.04 -26.29
C PRO A 114 -20.91 -14.83 -25.54
N THR A 115 -19.82 -15.48 -25.89
CA THR A 115 -18.78 -15.76 -24.93
C THR A 115 -17.53 -14.94 -25.17
N VAL A 116 -17.34 -13.98 -24.28
CA VAL A 116 -16.00 -13.62 -23.82
C VAL A 116 -15.32 -14.91 -23.38
N PRO A 117 -14.09 -15.22 -23.84
CA PRO A 117 -13.39 -16.46 -23.46
C PRO A 117 -12.94 -16.39 -21.99
N ARG A 118 -13.86 -16.72 -21.07
CA ARG A 118 -13.64 -16.70 -19.62
C ARG A 118 -12.46 -17.59 -19.19
N ASP A 119 -12.21 -18.65 -19.93
CA ASP A 119 -11.10 -19.58 -19.73
C ASP A 119 -9.72 -18.96 -20.02
N ARG A 120 -9.67 -17.83 -20.74
CA ARG A 120 -8.46 -17.12 -21.14
C ARG A 120 -8.35 -15.70 -20.55
N GLU A 121 -9.29 -15.31 -19.75
CA GLU A 121 -9.28 -13.99 -19.10
C GLU A 121 -8.17 -13.91 -18.05
N VAL A 122 -7.43 -12.78 -18.07
CA VAL A 122 -6.34 -12.51 -17.12
C VAL A 122 -6.91 -11.96 -15.82
N VAL A 123 -7.68 -12.78 -15.09
CA VAL A 123 -8.34 -12.43 -13.82
C VAL A 123 -8.23 -13.60 -12.86
N ALA A 124 -8.13 -13.31 -11.57
CA ALA A 124 -8.25 -14.31 -10.52
C ALA A 124 -9.72 -14.51 -10.18
N PHE A 125 -10.35 -15.56 -10.69
CA PHE A 125 -11.78 -15.84 -10.48
C PHE A 125 -12.09 -16.50 -9.14
N ASP A 126 -11.21 -17.38 -8.68
CA ASP A 126 -11.46 -18.24 -7.54
C ASP A 126 -10.53 -17.96 -6.38
N LYS A 127 -11.11 -17.81 -5.20
CA LYS A 127 -10.35 -17.75 -3.95
C LYS A 127 -9.52 -19.03 -3.72
N GLU A 128 -9.98 -20.16 -4.28
CA GLU A 128 -9.30 -21.46 -4.19
C GLU A 128 -8.06 -21.54 -5.09
N ASP A 129 -8.06 -20.87 -6.25
CA ASP A 129 -6.93 -20.83 -7.19
C ASP A 129 -5.80 -19.89 -6.72
N SER A 130 -6.01 -19.12 -5.67
CA SER A 130 -5.01 -18.16 -5.12
C SER A 130 -4.34 -17.30 -6.20
N GLY A 131 -5.07 -16.97 -7.27
CA GLY A 131 -4.57 -16.16 -8.40
C GLY A 131 -3.69 -16.92 -9.39
N GLY A 132 -3.68 -18.25 -9.40
CA GLY A 132 -2.85 -19.05 -10.30
C GLY A 132 -3.13 -18.79 -11.77
N ARG A 133 -4.40 -18.61 -12.16
CA ARG A 133 -4.80 -18.24 -13.53
C ARG A 133 -4.26 -16.87 -13.91
N PHE A 134 -4.48 -15.84 -13.07
CA PHE A 134 -3.93 -14.52 -13.30
C PHE A 134 -2.41 -14.58 -13.46
N ARG A 135 -1.71 -15.24 -12.53
CA ARG A 135 -0.24 -15.38 -12.57
C ARG A 135 0.23 -15.99 -13.88
N ARG A 136 -0.41 -17.07 -14.34
CA ARG A 136 -0.04 -17.75 -15.58
C ARG A 136 -0.19 -16.84 -16.79
N PHE A 137 -1.39 -16.30 -17.01
CA PHE A 137 -1.66 -15.49 -18.20
C PHE A 137 -0.97 -14.14 -18.17
N PHE A 138 -0.85 -13.53 -17.00
CA PHE A 138 -0.12 -12.28 -16.86
C PHE A 138 1.38 -12.45 -17.17
N ARG A 139 1.98 -13.55 -16.73
CA ARG A 139 3.36 -13.92 -17.08
C ARG A 139 3.53 -14.16 -18.58
N GLU A 140 2.62 -14.92 -19.21
CA GLU A 140 2.62 -15.13 -20.65
C GLU A 140 2.54 -13.79 -21.40
N PHE A 141 1.59 -12.95 -21.01
CA PHE A 141 1.42 -11.61 -21.59
C PHE A 141 2.68 -10.75 -21.46
N VAL A 142 3.26 -10.64 -20.27
CA VAL A 142 4.48 -9.85 -20.05
C VAL A 142 5.67 -10.42 -20.84
N GLY A 143 5.76 -11.76 -20.92
CA GLY A 143 6.75 -12.43 -21.76
C GLY A 143 6.61 -12.07 -23.25
N GLU A 144 5.37 -11.99 -23.74
CA GLU A 144 5.09 -11.56 -25.12
C GLU A 144 5.43 -10.09 -25.35
N THR A 145 5.11 -9.20 -24.38
CA THR A 145 5.52 -7.78 -24.49
C THR A 145 7.05 -7.65 -24.57
N TYR A 146 7.78 -8.48 -23.84
CA TYR A 146 9.25 -8.50 -23.91
C TYR A 146 9.77 -8.90 -25.29
N LYS A 147 9.12 -9.85 -25.95
CA LYS A 147 9.52 -10.30 -27.30
C LYS A 147 9.29 -9.23 -28.37
N VAL A 148 8.13 -8.57 -28.35
CA VAL A 148 7.77 -7.58 -29.38
C VAL A 148 8.41 -6.22 -29.15
N LEU A 149 8.75 -5.87 -27.91
CA LEU A 149 9.40 -4.61 -27.56
C LEU A 149 10.85 -4.58 -28.06
N ARG A 150 11.30 -3.44 -28.59
CA ARG A 150 12.70 -3.17 -28.96
C ARG A 150 13.60 -3.21 -27.73
N ASP A 151 14.89 -3.35 -27.92
CA ASP A 151 15.85 -3.40 -26.79
C ASP A 151 15.93 -2.04 -26.05
N ASP A 152 15.76 -0.93 -26.76
CA ASP A 152 15.66 0.43 -26.21
C ASP A 152 14.23 0.87 -25.88
N GLY A 153 13.25 -0.01 -26.10
CA GLY A 153 11.83 0.25 -25.90
C GLY A 153 11.40 0.36 -24.45
N VAL A 154 10.17 0.77 -24.25
CA VAL A 154 9.60 1.04 -22.92
C VAL A 154 8.27 0.30 -22.73
N LEU A 155 8.16 -0.44 -21.63
CA LEU A 155 6.89 -0.95 -21.11
C LEU A 155 6.35 0.03 -20.06
N ILE A 156 5.14 0.50 -20.26
CA ILE A 156 4.35 1.33 -19.33
C ILE A 156 3.17 0.47 -18.87
N LEU A 157 3.17 0.11 -17.59
CA LEU A 157 2.16 -0.74 -16.98
C LEU A 157 1.44 0.05 -15.89
N TRP A 158 0.12 0.17 -16.01
CA TRP A 158 -0.74 0.73 -14.98
C TRP A 158 -1.16 -0.38 -14.03
N PHE A 159 -0.96 -0.19 -12.73
CA PHE A 159 -1.34 -1.20 -11.77
C PHE A 159 -1.61 -0.61 -10.40
N THR A 160 -2.61 -1.15 -9.71
CA THR A 160 -2.87 -0.91 -8.31
C THR A 160 -3.51 -2.14 -7.68
N HIS A 161 -3.12 -2.46 -6.47
CA HIS A 161 -3.74 -3.53 -5.71
C HIS A 161 -3.41 -3.40 -4.21
N PRO A 162 -4.33 -3.73 -3.29
CA PRO A 162 -4.06 -3.66 -1.85
C PRO A 162 -3.19 -4.79 -1.32
N THR A 163 -3.03 -5.93 -2.03
CA THR A 163 -2.33 -7.11 -1.51
C THR A 163 -0.91 -7.26 -2.04
N ASP A 164 -0.01 -7.76 -1.19
CA ASP A 164 1.38 -8.09 -1.52
C ASP A 164 1.49 -9.19 -2.60
N LEU A 165 0.56 -10.14 -2.59
CA LEU A 165 0.53 -11.25 -3.55
C LEU A 165 0.39 -10.74 -4.99
N ALA A 166 -0.48 -9.75 -5.21
CA ALA A 166 -0.66 -9.15 -6.53
C ALA A 166 0.61 -8.43 -6.99
N TRP A 167 1.23 -7.62 -6.12
CA TRP A 167 2.48 -6.91 -6.41
C TRP A 167 3.65 -7.85 -6.68
N ARG A 168 3.76 -8.92 -5.89
CA ARG A 168 4.76 -9.97 -6.09
C ARG A 168 4.55 -10.67 -7.43
N THR A 169 3.31 -11.00 -7.78
CA THR A 169 2.98 -11.63 -9.06
C THR A 169 3.37 -10.75 -10.25
N VAL A 170 3.09 -9.45 -10.17
CA VAL A 170 3.52 -8.48 -11.19
C VAL A 170 5.05 -8.41 -11.26
N GLY A 171 5.70 -8.33 -10.10
CA GLY A 171 7.16 -8.29 -10.01
C GLY A 171 7.84 -9.52 -10.60
N GLU A 172 7.39 -10.73 -10.24
CA GLU A 172 7.89 -11.97 -10.81
C GLU A 172 7.71 -12.00 -12.33
N SER A 173 6.53 -11.58 -12.81
CA SER A 173 6.23 -11.58 -14.25
C SER A 173 7.10 -10.61 -15.05
N LEU A 174 7.47 -9.46 -14.46
CA LEU A 174 8.42 -8.51 -15.06
C LEU A 174 9.87 -9.01 -14.96
N TYR A 175 10.20 -9.60 -13.82
CA TYR A 175 11.57 -10.05 -13.52
C TYR A 175 12.02 -11.21 -14.38
N GLU A 176 11.16 -12.22 -14.59
CA GLU A 176 11.53 -13.44 -15.33
C GLU A 176 12.01 -13.19 -16.77
N PRO A 177 11.31 -12.42 -17.63
CA PRO A 177 11.78 -12.18 -18.99
C PRO A 177 13.00 -11.24 -19.05
N GLY A 178 13.29 -10.47 -17.99
CA GLY A 178 14.46 -9.59 -17.93
C GLY A 178 14.14 -8.09 -17.86
N TYR A 179 12.93 -7.70 -17.56
CA TYR A 179 12.60 -6.30 -17.30
C TYR A 179 13.23 -5.80 -16.01
N VAL A 180 13.66 -4.54 -16.05
CA VAL A 180 14.04 -3.75 -14.88
C VAL A 180 13.07 -2.56 -14.78
N VAL A 181 12.45 -2.39 -13.64
CA VAL A 181 11.61 -1.22 -13.37
C VAL A 181 12.50 -0.02 -13.14
N SER A 182 12.41 0.95 -14.03
CA SER A 182 13.22 2.16 -13.98
C SER A 182 12.62 3.21 -13.06
N ARG A 183 11.28 3.34 -13.06
CA ARG A 183 10.53 4.33 -12.27
C ARG A 183 9.10 3.88 -12.00
N VAL A 184 8.53 4.44 -10.93
CA VAL A 184 7.10 4.36 -10.62
C VAL A 184 6.57 5.76 -10.32
N TRP A 185 5.34 6.06 -10.81
CA TRP A 185 4.66 7.32 -10.53
C TRP A 185 3.25 7.05 -10.03
N PRO A 186 2.86 7.62 -8.87
CA PRO A 186 1.49 7.56 -8.41
C PRO A 186 0.63 8.55 -9.21
N VAL A 187 -0.53 8.11 -9.64
CA VAL A 187 -1.54 8.93 -10.30
C VAL A 187 -2.87 8.72 -9.59
N ILE A 188 -3.52 9.81 -9.20
CA ILE A 188 -4.85 9.75 -8.59
C ILE A 188 -5.85 9.40 -9.68
N THR A 189 -6.40 8.18 -9.63
CA THR A 189 -7.35 7.66 -10.62
C THR A 189 -8.78 7.63 -10.10
N GLU A 190 -8.98 7.68 -8.77
CA GLU A 190 -10.31 7.64 -8.17
C GLU A 190 -10.85 9.04 -7.87
N MET A 191 -12.13 9.28 -8.18
CA MET A 191 -12.78 10.56 -7.94
C MET A 191 -12.96 10.86 -6.45
N GLU A 192 -12.80 12.12 -6.04
CA GLU A 192 -13.03 12.57 -4.65
C GLU A 192 -14.42 12.23 -4.11
N THR A 193 -15.44 12.19 -4.97
CA THR A 193 -16.81 11.84 -4.59
C THR A 193 -16.95 10.41 -4.09
N ARG A 194 -16.21 9.45 -4.67
CA ARG A 194 -16.11 8.08 -4.17
C ARG A 194 -15.37 8.03 -2.83
N TYR A 195 -14.31 8.81 -2.70
CA TYR A 195 -13.53 8.89 -1.47
C TYR A 195 -14.32 9.46 -0.29
N LYS A 196 -15.16 10.47 -0.49
CA LYS A 196 -15.99 11.07 0.58
C LYS A 196 -17.03 10.11 1.15
N ARG A 197 -17.49 9.12 0.39
CA ARG A 197 -18.42 8.08 0.87
C ARG A 197 -17.74 7.01 1.73
N HIS A 198 -16.41 6.85 1.61
CA HIS A 198 -15.61 5.90 2.39
C HIS A 198 -14.69 6.58 3.41
N VAL A 199 -15.09 7.75 3.92
CA VAL A 199 -14.27 8.65 4.78
C VAL A 199 -13.75 7.98 6.06
N ASN A 200 -14.32 6.85 6.47
CA ASN A 200 -13.93 6.16 7.70
C ASN A 200 -12.98 4.98 7.51
N VAL A 201 -12.54 4.67 6.28
CA VAL A 201 -11.61 3.57 6.00
C VAL A 201 -10.50 4.06 5.09
N VAL A 202 -9.27 3.61 5.34
CA VAL A 202 -8.12 3.90 4.47
C VAL A 202 -8.37 3.27 3.10
N ALA A 203 -8.83 4.09 2.14
CA ALA A 203 -9.08 3.68 0.77
C ALA A 203 -7.91 4.10 -0.14
N GLN A 204 -7.56 3.21 -1.05
CA GLN A 204 -6.55 3.46 -2.07
C GLN A 204 -7.17 4.29 -3.20
N ARG A 205 -6.53 5.43 -3.55
CA ARG A 205 -6.98 6.36 -4.60
C ARG A 205 -6.04 6.40 -5.79
N THR A 206 -4.84 5.87 -5.64
CA THR A 206 -3.80 5.96 -6.65
C THR A 206 -3.58 4.64 -7.36
N SER A 207 -3.38 4.72 -8.68
CA SER A 207 -2.72 3.69 -9.46
C SER A 207 -1.26 4.08 -9.67
N LEU A 208 -0.37 3.10 -9.84
CA LEU A 208 1.01 3.36 -10.23
C LEU A 208 1.19 3.19 -11.73
N ILE A 209 1.85 4.14 -12.35
CA ILE A 209 2.47 3.97 -13.65
C ILE A 209 3.86 3.37 -13.42
N ILE A 210 4.02 2.11 -13.81
CA ILE A 210 5.26 1.35 -13.71
C ILE A 210 5.95 1.42 -15.06
N VAL A 211 7.15 2.00 -15.09
CA VAL A 211 7.98 2.11 -16.30
C VAL A 211 9.10 1.08 -16.24
N ALA A 212 9.08 0.13 -17.16
CA ALA A 212 10.08 -0.94 -17.24
C ALA A 212 10.82 -0.95 -18.57
N ARG A 213 12.09 -1.39 -18.54
CA ARG A 213 12.97 -1.45 -19.69
C ARG A 213 13.77 -2.75 -19.68
N LYS A 214 14.31 -3.12 -20.86
CA LYS A 214 15.30 -4.18 -21.00
C LYS A 214 16.68 -3.61 -20.62
N THR A 215 17.10 -3.82 -19.37
CA THR A 215 18.36 -3.29 -18.84
C THR A 215 19.06 -4.37 -18.03
N LEU A 216 20.40 -4.38 -18.06
CA LEU A 216 21.19 -5.31 -17.25
C LEU A 216 20.98 -5.03 -15.75
N ARG A 217 20.92 -6.10 -14.98
CA ARG A 217 20.82 -6.06 -13.53
C ARG A 217 22.20 -6.03 -12.89
N SER A 218 22.25 -5.42 -11.70
CA SER A 218 23.45 -5.48 -10.87
C SER A 218 23.51 -6.82 -10.13
N VAL A 219 24.64 -7.48 -10.19
CA VAL A 219 24.86 -8.77 -9.53
C VAL A 219 25.24 -8.54 -8.06
N LEU A 220 24.43 -9.03 -7.13
CA LEU A 220 24.75 -9.03 -5.70
C LEU A 220 25.49 -10.32 -5.35
N ARG A 221 26.79 -10.19 -5.05
CA ARG A 221 27.64 -11.27 -4.56
C ARG A 221 27.62 -11.28 -3.04
N ASP A 222 28.05 -12.38 -2.45
CA ASP A 222 28.17 -12.57 -0.99
C ASP A 222 26.82 -12.48 -0.22
N VAL A 223 25.72 -12.85 -0.89
CA VAL A 223 24.41 -13.02 -0.28
C VAL A 223 24.27 -14.48 0.12
N GLY A 224 24.37 -14.78 1.43
CA GLY A 224 24.32 -16.15 1.96
C GLY A 224 23.32 -16.33 3.08
N GLY A 225 22.96 -17.58 3.35
CA GLY A 225 22.04 -17.93 4.43
C GLY A 225 20.61 -17.44 4.19
N ASP A 226 20.08 -16.65 5.13
CA ASP A 226 18.82 -15.94 4.96
C ASP A 226 19.04 -14.75 3.99
N ILE A 227 18.66 -14.94 2.75
CA ILE A 227 18.88 -13.98 1.67
C ILE A 227 18.27 -12.62 2.01
N ALA A 228 17.04 -12.58 2.50
CA ALA A 228 16.36 -11.31 2.80
C ALA A 228 17.10 -10.53 3.89
N ARG A 229 17.53 -11.20 4.95
CA ARG A 229 18.32 -10.58 6.02
C ARG A 229 19.68 -10.11 5.54
N SER A 230 20.37 -10.90 4.73
CA SER A 230 21.68 -10.56 4.15
C SER A 230 21.59 -9.30 3.28
N LEU A 231 20.51 -9.16 2.50
CA LEU A 231 20.25 -7.99 1.66
C LEU A 231 20.04 -6.72 2.48
N LEU A 232 19.34 -6.79 3.61
CA LEU A 232 19.10 -5.63 4.48
C LEU A 232 20.40 -5.03 5.03
N SER A 233 21.45 -5.82 5.17
CA SER A 233 22.78 -5.41 5.62
C SER A 233 23.75 -5.07 4.47
N ASN A 234 23.33 -5.26 3.21
CA ASN A 234 24.17 -5.02 2.05
C ASN A 234 24.23 -3.53 1.70
N GLU A 235 25.43 -2.96 1.67
CA GLU A 235 25.63 -1.52 1.41
C GLU A 235 25.16 -1.08 0.01
N VAL A 236 25.41 -1.90 -1.02
CA VAL A 236 25.00 -1.58 -2.40
C VAL A 236 23.47 -1.56 -2.50
N PHE A 237 22.82 -2.53 -1.89
CA PHE A 237 21.36 -2.60 -1.83
C PHE A 237 20.77 -1.43 -1.03
N SER A 238 21.37 -1.08 0.10
CA SER A 238 20.91 0.03 0.96
C SER A 238 21.06 1.38 0.25
N LYS A 239 22.17 1.63 -0.42
CA LYS A 239 22.38 2.86 -1.20
C LYS A 239 21.37 2.99 -2.35
N ALA A 240 21.12 1.90 -3.08
CA ALA A 240 20.11 1.90 -4.13
C ALA A 240 18.69 2.13 -3.57
N ALA A 241 18.41 1.64 -2.36
CA ALA A 241 17.14 1.91 -1.67
C ALA A 241 16.97 3.39 -1.32
N GLU A 242 18.02 4.05 -0.83
CA GLU A 242 18.01 5.49 -0.53
C GLU A 242 17.71 6.33 -1.78
N GLU A 243 18.30 5.98 -2.92
CA GLU A 243 18.04 6.65 -4.20
C GLU A 243 16.57 6.48 -4.64
N VAL A 244 16.04 5.26 -4.58
CA VAL A 244 14.66 4.95 -4.96
C VAL A 244 13.67 5.66 -4.04
N VAL A 245 13.90 5.65 -2.73
CA VAL A 245 13.03 6.31 -1.76
C VAL A 245 13.13 7.83 -1.88
N GLY A 246 14.32 8.38 -2.12
CA GLY A 246 14.52 9.80 -2.36
C GLY A 246 13.68 10.31 -3.54
N GLU A 247 13.63 9.56 -4.64
CA GLU A 247 12.78 9.87 -5.78
C GLU A 247 11.28 9.72 -5.45
N ALA A 248 10.90 8.63 -4.83
CA ALA A 248 9.50 8.37 -4.45
C ALA A 248 8.95 9.46 -3.52
N ARG A 249 9.75 9.95 -2.56
CA ARG A 249 9.39 11.07 -1.68
C ARG A 249 9.22 12.38 -2.43
N ARG A 250 10.07 12.65 -3.41
CA ARG A 250 9.93 13.85 -4.25
C ARG A 250 8.58 13.84 -4.98
N VAL A 251 8.23 12.71 -5.56
CA VAL A 251 6.96 12.54 -6.27
C VAL A 251 5.77 12.59 -5.31
N SER A 252 5.88 12.00 -4.10
CA SER A 252 4.80 11.99 -3.11
C SER A 252 4.46 13.38 -2.56
N LYS A 253 5.44 14.31 -2.49
CA LYS A 253 5.20 15.69 -2.06
C LYS A 253 4.35 16.49 -3.05
N GLU A 254 4.33 16.09 -4.31
CA GLU A 254 3.54 16.73 -5.36
C GLU A 254 2.09 16.22 -5.39
N ALA A 255 1.82 15.08 -4.75
CA ALA A 255 0.51 14.44 -4.71
C ALA A 255 0.10 14.22 -3.24
N SER A 256 -1.09 14.73 -2.85
CA SER A 256 -1.66 14.49 -1.50
C SER A 256 -2.06 13.03 -1.33
N LEU A 257 -1.16 12.20 -0.79
CA LEU A 257 -1.32 10.76 -0.69
C LEU A 257 -1.98 10.33 0.63
N SER A 258 -2.96 9.44 0.55
CA SER A 258 -3.50 8.74 1.73
C SER A 258 -2.49 7.69 2.25
N PRO A 259 -2.63 7.17 3.48
CA PRO A 259 -1.78 6.07 3.96
C PRO A 259 -1.80 4.83 3.06
N ALA A 260 -2.93 4.51 2.42
CA ALA A 260 -3.00 3.43 1.45
C ALA A 260 -2.22 3.74 0.18
N ASP A 261 -2.27 4.99 -0.28
CA ASP A 261 -1.49 5.44 -1.44
C ASP A 261 0.01 5.40 -1.16
N VAL A 262 0.43 5.75 0.07
CA VAL A 262 1.83 5.62 0.50
C VAL A 262 2.28 4.16 0.45
N MET A 263 1.45 3.22 0.91
CA MET A 263 1.78 1.79 0.81
C MET A 263 1.86 1.31 -0.63
N THR A 264 0.99 1.80 -1.52
CA THR A 264 1.09 1.55 -2.96
C THR A 264 2.43 2.03 -3.51
N LEU A 265 2.87 3.23 -3.10
CA LEU A 265 4.16 3.78 -3.50
C LEU A 265 5.34 2.99 -2.91
N VAL A 266 5.21 2.47 -1.68
CA VAL A 266 6.18 1.55 -1.08
C VAL A 266 6.32 0.28 -1.91
N PHE A 267 5.22 -0.35 -2.33
CA PHE A 267 5.24 -1.53 -3.19
C PHE A 267 5.91 -1.25 -4.54
N GLY A 268 5.55 -0.14 -5.19
CA GLY A 268 6.16 0.26 -6.46
C GLY A 268 7.65 0.57 -6.32
N SER A 269 8.05 1.20 -5.22
CA SER A 269 9.45 1.48 -4.93
C SER A 269 10.24 0.19 -4.62
N ALA A 270 9.63 -0.74 -3.89
CA ALA A 270 10.19 -2.06 -3.64
C ALA A 270 10.38 -2.87 -4.94
N LEU A 271 9.38 -2.81 -5.83
CA LEU A 271 9.46 -3.39 -7.16
C LEU A 271 10.62 -2.80 -7.97
N THR A 272 10.76 -1.47 -7.94
CA THR A 272 11.87 -0.76 -8.60
C THR A 272 13.22 -1.21 -8.05
N LEU A 273 13.37 -1.25 -6.73
CA LEU A 273 14.60 -1.68 -6.07
C LEU A 273 14.94 -3.14 -6.37
N ALA A 274 13.99 -4.05 -6.14
CA ALA A 274 14.19 -5.49 -6.32
C ALA A 274 14.55 -5.86 -7.76
N SER A 275 13.92 -5.22 -8.75
CA SER A 275 14.14 -5.52 -10.16
C SER A 275 15.53 -5.13 -10.68
N LYS A 276 16.25 -4.21 -9.99
CA LYS A 276 17.60 -3.77 -10.37
C LYS A 276 18.68 -4.80 -10.08
N PHE A 277 18.38 -5.81 -9.27
CA PHE A 277 19.38 -6.75 -8.79
C PHE A 277 19.09 -8.19 -9.18
N GLU A 278 20.17 -8.98 -9.24
CA GLU A 278 20.11 -10.43 -9.33
C GLU A 278 21.09 -11.07 -8.36
N ILE A 279 20.75 -12.26 -7.89
CA ILE A 279 21.58 -13.05 -6.97
C ILE A 279 22.07 -14.28 -7.73
N PRO A 280 23.38 -14.51 -7.84
CA PRO A 280 23.93 -15.69 -8.50
C PRO A 280 23.37 -16.98 -7.93
N GLY A 281 22.86 -17.85 -8.81
CA GLY A 281 22.26 -19.13 -8.40
C GLY A 281 20.82 -19.06 -7.90
N SER A 282 20.24 -17.87 -7.72
CA SER A 282 18.83 -17.68 -7.38
C SER A 282 18.07 -17.00 -8.51
N ARG A 283 17.03 -17.66 -9.00
CA ARG A 283 16.09 -17.06 -9.96
C ARG A 283 14.84 -16.48 -9.31
N SER A 284 14.72 -16.59 -7.98
CA SER A 284 13.55 -16.15 -7.25
C SER A 284 13.58 -14.63 -7.03
N PHE A 285 12.53 -13.96 -7.47
CA PHE A 285 12.30 -12.54 -7.21
C PHE A 285 11.84 -12.28 -5.77
N GLN A 286 11.18 -13.26 -5.14
CA GLN A 286 10.54 -13.09 -3.84
C GLN A 286 11.47 -12.57 -2.74
N PRO A 287 12.67 -13.14 -2.48
CA PRO A 287 13.55 -12.64 -1.41
C PRO A 287 14.05 -11.21 -1.66
N LEU A 288 14.25 -10.83 -2.93
CA LEU A 288 14.61 -9.47 -3.31
C LEU A 288 13.47 -8.49 -3.01
N PHE A 289 12.24 -8.87 -3.32
CA PHE A 289 11.06 -8.04 -3.09
C PHE A 289 10.73 -7.88 -1.59
N GLU A 290 10.87 -8.95 -0.81
CA GLU A 290 10.68 -8.92 0.65
C GLU A 290 11.70 -7.99 1.32
N ALA A 291 12.98 -8.13 1.00
CA ALA A 291 14.02 -7.26 1.51
C ALA A 291 13.82 -5.80 1.05
N ALA A 292 13.48 -5.59 -0.22
CA ALA A 292 13.22 -4.27 -0.78
C ALA A 292 12.03 -3.59 -0.09
N SER A 293 10.93 -4.31 0.12
CA SER A 293 9.74 -3.79 0.79
C SER A 293 10.03 -3.35 2.22
N THR A 294 10.79 -4.17 2.96
CA THR A 294 11.23 -3.85 4.32
C THR A 294 12.11 -2.61 4.34
N LYS A 295 13.12 -2.55 3.48
CA LYS A 295 14.10 -1.45 3.45
C LYS A 295 13.47 -0.13 2.99
N VAL A 296 12.64 -0.18 1.97
CA VAL A 296 11.90 0.99 1.47
C VAL A 296 10.99 1.54 2.56
N LEU A 297 10.23 0.67 3.25
CA LEU A 297 9.33 1.11 4.32
C LEU A 297 10.09 1.74 5.49
N GLU A 298 11.21 1.15 5.92
CA GLU A 298 12.10 1.71 6.93
C GLU A 298 12.52 3.13 6.56
N LEU A 299 13.06 3.31 5.35
CA LEU A 299 13.51 4.60 4.84
C LEU A 299 12.37 5.61 4.66
N PHE A 300 11.13 5.19 4.44
CA PHE A 300 9.98 6.09 4.41
C PHE A 300 9.57 6.56 5.80
N VAL A 301 9.58 5.68 6.78
CA VAL A 301 9.04 5.94 8.13
C VAL A 301 10.04 6.66 9.03
N GLU A 302 11.33 6.27 9.02
CA GLU A 302 12.33 6.79 9.96
C GLU A 302 12.44 8.31 9.99
N PRO A 303 12.55 9.05 8.87
CA PRO A 303 12.67 10.49 8.92
C PRO A 303 11.41 11.21 9.42
N LEU A 304 10.22 10.63 9.19
CA LEU A 304 8.97 11.16 9.73
C LEU A 304 8.95 11.04 11.25
N VAL A 305 9.36 9.88 11.77
CA VAL A 305 9.48 9.67 13.22
C VAL A 305 10.53 10.61 13.80
N ARG A 306 11.67 10.78 13.13
CA ARG A 306 12.72 11.72 13.55
C ARG A 306 12.19 13.15 13.66
N GLU A 307 11.49 13.66 12.64
CA GLU A 307 10.89 14.99 12.64
C GLU A 307 9.87 15.17 13.79
N ILE A 308 9.05 14.12 14.04
CA ILE A 308 8.12 14.14 15.19
C ILE A 308 8.90 14.22 16.50
N LEU A 309 9.91 13.39 16.71
CA LEU A 309 10.66 13.36 17.96
C LEU A 309 11.44 14.65 18.23
N THR A 310 11.94 15.35 17.21
CA THR A 310 12.81 16.52 17.37
C THR A 310 12.06 17.85 17.30
N GLU A 311 11.02 17.94 16.47
CA GLU A 311 10.43 19.24 16.12
C GLU A 311 8.95 19.35 16.44
N ARG A 312 8.16 18.33 16.17
CA ARG A 312 6.69 18.39 16.11
C ARG A 312 5.98 17.64 17.22
N GLY A 313 6.67 16.76 17.93
CA GLY A 313 6.10 15.99 19.03
C GLY A 313 5.81 16.83 20.27
N PRO A 314 5.01 16.29 21.20
CA PRO A 314 4.72 16.92 22.48
C PRO A 314 5.97 17.15 23.33
N VAL A 315 7.01 16.34 23.17
CA VAL A 315 8.30 16.50 23.86
C VAL A 315 9.42 16.57 22.84
N LYS A 316 10.06 17.71 22.73
CA LYS A 316 11.20 17.87 21.84
C LYS A 316 12.44 17.21 22.45
N LEU A 317 12.87 16.11 21.84
CA LEU A 317 14.13 15.45 22.16
C LEU A 317 15.28 16.17 21.46
N ASP A 318 16.44 16.21 22.10
CA ASP A 318 17.63 16.66 21.40
C ASP A 318 18.09 15.64 20.35
N GLU A 319 19.03 16.03 19.47
CA GLU A 319 19.49 15.20 18.36
C GLU A 319 20.16 13.89 18.83
N ARG A 320 20.85 13.92 19.95
CA ARG A 320 21.51 12.75 20.54
C ARG A 320 20.48 11.79 21.14
N GLU A 321 19.51 12.31 21.89
CA GLU A 321 18.41 11.55 22.48
C GLU A 321 17.59 10.89 21.36
N SER A 322 17.16 11.66 20.36
CA SER A 322 16.36 11.17 19.24
C SER A 322 17.10 10.11 18.41
N SER A 323 18.38 10.31 18.10
CA SER A 323 19.20 9.33 17.38
C SER A 323 19.39 8.04 18.16
N THR A 324 19.55 8.13 19.49
CA THR A 324 19.66 6.95 20.36
C THR A 324 18.36 6.16 20.37
N ILE A 325 17.21 6.84 20.55
CA ILE A 325 15.89 6.21 20.58
C ILE A 325 15.57 5.56 19.22
N LEU A 326 15.80 6.27 18.10
CA LEU A 326 15.57 5.73 16.76
C LEU A 326 16.49 4.56 16.42
N GLY A 327 17.75 4.62 16.87
CA GLY A 327 18.68 3.51 16.67
C GLY A 327 18.17 2.20 17.28
N TYR A 328 17.77 2.21 18.54
CA TYR A 328 17.26 1.00 19.21
C TYR A 328 15.87 0.58 18.72
N ALA A 329 14.98 1.53 18.44
CA ALA A 329 13.69 1.20 17.84
C ALA A 329 13.86 0.59 16.44
N GLY A 330 14.77 1.13 15.62
CA GLY A 330 15.13 0.61 14.30
C GLY A 330 15.75 -0.79 14.38
N GLU A 331 16.70 -1.03 15.28
CA GLU A 331 17.26 -2.37 15.50
C GLU A 331 16.18 -3.39 15.90
N ALA A 332 15.24 -2.99 16.77
CA ALA A 332 14.12 -3.85 17.13
C ALA A 332 13.22 -4.15 15.93
N MET A 333 12.91 -3.16 15.09
CA MET A 333 12.14 -3.37 13.86
C MET A 333 12.86 -4.30 12.87
N LEU A 334 14.16 -4.15 12.69
CA LEU A 334 14.94 -5.02 11.79
C LEU A 334 14.95 -6.48 12.27
N ARG A 335 15.02 -6.71 13.56
CA ARG A 335 15.15 -8.02 14.15
C ARG A 335 13.82 -8.74 14.38
N ASP A 336 12.80 -8.00 14.84
CA ASP A 336 11.52 -8.54 15.27
C ASP A 336 10.38 -8.17 14.30
N PRO A 337 9.89 -9.13 13.50
CA PRO A 337 8.79 -8.90 12.59
C PRO A 337 7.50 -8.40 13.27
N ALA A 338 7.23 -8.80 14.52
CA ALA A 338 6.06 -8.35 15.28
C ALA A 338 6.14 -6.86 15.58
N THR A 339 7.32 -6.38 16.01
CA THR A 339 7.58 -4.96 16.24
C THR A 339 7.43 -4.16 14.95
N ARG A 340 8.02 -4.63 13.87
CA ARG A 340 7.95 -4.00 12.56
C ARG A 340 6.51 -3.84 12.08
N ALA A 341 5.73 -4.93 12.13
CA ALA A 341 4.33 -4.91 11.71
C ALA A 341 3.48 -3.97 12.60
N TYR A 342 3.60 -4.08 13.92
CA TYR A 342 2.82 -3.28 14.84
C TYR A 342 3.12 -1.78 14.72
N LEU A 343 4.40 -1.37 14.74
CA LEU A 343 4.78 0.04 14.61
C LEU A 343 4.38 0.63 13.26
N THR A 344 4.49 -0.12 12.19
CA THR A 344 4.06 0.35 10.87
C THR A 344 2.55 0.59 10.84
N LEU A 345 1.74 -0.37 11.31
CA LEU A 345 0.30 -0.19 11.41
C LEU A 345 -0.07 0.98 12.34
N TRP A 346 0.65 1.13 13.45
CA TRP A 346 0.51 2.25 14.37
C TRP A 346 0.73 3.59 13.66
N MET A 347 1.86 3.73 12.98
CA MET A 347 2.21 4.97 12.26
C MET A 347 1.21 5.29 11.16
N LEU A 348 0.82 4.32 10.33
CA LEU A 348 -0.16 4.50 9.27
C LEU A 348 -1.52 4.96 9.80
N SER A 349 -1.91 4.49 10.99
CA SER A 349 -3.18 4.85 11.61
C SER A 349 -3.14 6.19 12.36
N ARG A 350 -2.01 6.62 12.90
CA ARG A 350 -1.88 7.76 13.82
C ARG A 350 -1.20 8.98 13.23
N VAL A 351 -0.33 8.80 12.26
CA VAL A 351 0.50 9.88 11.73
C VAL A 351 0.01 10.34 10.38
N ASP A 352 -0.07 11.66 10.21
CA ASP A 352 -0.20 12.28 8.90
C ASP A 352 1.19 12.30 8.26
N LEU A 353 1.38 11.40 7.30
CA LEU A 353 2.67 11.18 6.66
C LEU A 353 3.11 12.39 5.80
N GLU A 354 2.16 13.20 5.36
CA GLU A 354 2.42 14.39 4.56
C GLU A 354 2.88 15.57 5.45
N LYS A 355 2.22 15.72 6.60
CA LYS A 355 2.46 16.85 7.53
C LYS A 355 3.45 16.50 8.63
N ALA A 356 3.93 15.25 8.69
CA ALA A 356 4.72 14.71 9.79
C ALA A 356 4.14 15.08 11.17
N SER A 357 2.83 14.92 11.33
CA SER A 357 2.10 15.30 12.55
C SER A 357 1.15 14.22 13.01
N VAL A 358 0.84 14.19 14.30
CA VAL A 358 -0.14 13.25 14.85
C VAL A 358 -1.54 13.66 14.40
N ARG A 359 -2.33 12.73 13.88
CA ARG A 359 -3.71 12.95 13.45
C ARG A 359 -4.62 13.22 14.65
N SER A 360 -5.60 14.09 14.47
CA SER A 360 -6.65 14.31 15.47
C SER A 360 -7.50 13.05 15.70
N GLU A 361 -7.75 12.29 14.63
CA GLU A 361 -8.48 11.02 14.68
C GLU A 361 -7.62 9.88 14.09
N ALA A 362 -7.70 8.68 14.70
CA ALA A 362 -7.05 7.53 14.13
C ALA A 362 -7.78 7.09 12.88
N LEU A 363 -7.05 6.78 11.83
CA LEU A 363 -7.61 6.14 10.66
C LEU A 363 -7.79 4.65 10.92
N PRO A 364 -9.00 4.12 10.82
CA PRO A 364 -9.23 2.69 10.83
C PRO A 364 -8.66 2.07 9.56
N LEU A 365 -8.05 0.88 9.69
CA LEU A 365 -7.45 0.15 8.58
C LEU A 365 -8.40 -0.98 8.16
N SER A 366 -8.62 -1.16 6.86
CA SER A 366 -9.36 -2.34 6.40
C SER A 366 -8.58 -3.63 6.75
N TYR A 367 -9.29 -4.76 6.89
CA TYR A 367 -8.66 -6.04 7.20
C TYR A 367 -7.59 -6.42 6.16
N ASP A 368 -7.95 -6.34 4.88
CA ASP A 368 -7.07 -6.72 3.79
C ASP A 368 -5.81 -5.86 3.76
N PHE A 369 -5.94 -4.56 3.99
CA PHE A 369 -4.81 -3.64 4.08
C PHE A 369 -3.90 -3.97 5.28
N ALA A 370 -4.47 -4.09 6.49
CA ALA A 370 -3.70 -4.39 7.69
C ALA A 370 -3.04 -5.78 7.61
N GLN A 371 -3.73 -6.77 7.05
CA GLN A 371 -3.19 -8.11 6.84
C GLN A 371 -2.04 -8.09 5.82
N THR A 372 -2.20 -7.34 4.74
CA THR A 372 -1.17 -7.19 3.70
C THR A 372 0.10 -6.56 4.27
N VAL A 373 -0.04 -5.44 4.99
CA VAL A 373 1.10 -4.77 5.65
C VAL A 373 1.80 -5.73 6.62
N SER A 374 1.04 -6.43 7.46
CA SER A 374 1.60 -7.38 8.43
C SER A 374 2.36 -8.53 7.76
N LYS A 375 1.76 -9.15 6.74
CA LYS A 375 2.41 -10.24 5.98
C LYS A 375 3.68 -9.78 5.27
N LEU A 376 3.64 -8.61 4.62
CA LEU A 376 4.79 -8.02 3.97
C LEU A 376 5.96 -7.85 4.94
N LEU A 377 5.65 -7.50 6.18
CA LEU A 377 6.62 -7.29 7.24
C LEU A 377 6.99 -8.58 8.01
N GLY A 378 6.52 -9.72 7.52
CA GLY A 378 6.88 -11.04 8.02
C GLY A 378 6.15 -11.45 9.29
N TYR A 379 4.98 -10.86 9.61
CA TYR A 379 4.22 -11.22 10.80
C TYR A 379 2.71 -11.35 10.52
N SER A 380 2.01 -12.14 11.34
CA SER A 380 0.56 -12.34 11.18
C SER A 380 -0.24 -11.28 11.95
N LEU A 381 -1.20 -10.63 11.27
CA LEU A 381 -2.16 -9.73 11.89
C LEU A 381 -2.96 -10.43 13.01
N ASP A 382 -3.35 -11.69 12.79
CA ASP A 382 -4.12 -12.45 13.77
C ASP A 382 -3.32 -12.74 15.04
N ASN A 383 -2.01 -12.90 14.95
CA ASN A 383 -1.15 -13.01 16.12
C ASN A 383 -1.13 -11.70 16.94
N LEU A 384 -1.04 -10.53 16.30
CA LEU A 384 -1.16 -9.23 16.98
C LEU A 384 -2.55 -9.04 17.62
N ARG A 385 -3.60 -9.50 16.95
CA ARG A 385 -4.98 -9.49 17.51
C ARG A 385 -5.10 -10.42 18.72
N SER A 386 -4.55 -11.62 18.65
CA SER A 386 -4.64 -12.63 19.71
C SER A 386 -4.02 -12.19 21.03
N VAL A 387 -3.07 -11.26 20.98
CA VAL A 387 -2.44 -10.65 22.16
C VAL A 387 -3.02 -9.29 22.53
N GLY A 388 -4.05 -8.83 21.81
CA GLY A 388 -4.77 -7.58 22.11
C GLY A 388 -4.15 -6.30 21.55
N LEU A 389 -3.02 -6.37 20.82
CA LEU A 389 -2.34 -5.21 20.23
C LEU A 389 -3.13 -4.58 19.06
N ILE A 390 -3.99 -5.34 18.40
CA ILE A 390 -4.89 -4.86 17.36
C ILE A 390 -6.34 -5.02 17.81
N GLY A 391 -7.10 -3.95 17.71
CA GLY A 391 -8.54 -3.92 17.95
C GLY A 391 -9.34 -4.00 16.66
N GLU A 392 -10.62 -4.32 16.80
CA GLU A 392 -11.59 -4.41 15.72
C GLU A 392 -12.78 -3.52 16.06
N SER A 393 -13.26 -2.76 15.07
CA SER A 393 -14.53 -2.03 15.13
C SER A 393 -15.36 -2.37 13.90
N THR A 394 -16.67 -2.32 14.06
CA THR A 394 -17.60 -2.40 12.93
C THR A 394 -17.74 -1.00 12.33
N VAL A 395 -17.49 -0.85 11.05
CA VAL A 395 -17.79 0.36 10.28
C VAL A 395 -19.04 0.05 9.48
N GLU A 396 -20.04 0.92 9.57
CA GLU A 396 -21.19 0.85 8.67
C GLU A 396 -20.67 1.23 7.27
N GLU A 397 -20.62 0.28 6.38
CA GLU A 397 -20.53 0.57 4.95
C GLU A 397 -21.90 1.09 4.54
N ASP A 398 -21.97 2.37 4.19
CA ASP A 398 -23.14 2.90 3.50
C ASP A 398 -23.32 2.09 2.21
N SER A 399 -24.22 1.13 2.25
CA SER A 399 -24.67 0.45 1.04
C SER A 399 -25.25 1.53 0.14
N GLU A 400 -24.74 1.62 -1.09
CA GLU A 400 -25.46 2.32 -2.14
C GLU A 400 -26.89 1.78 -2.11
N GLU A 401 -27.87 2.64 -1.85
CA GLU A 401 -29.25 2.36 -2.13
C GLU A 401 -29.33 2.11 -3.65
N ASP A 402 -29.25 0.84 -4.04
CA ASP A 402 -29.83 0.41 -5.29
C ASP A 402 -31.33 0.76 -5.18
N GLU A 403 -31.80 1.73 -5.96
CA GLU A 403 -33.20 2.05 -6.14
C GLU A 403 -33.93 0.87 -6.82
N GLY A 404 -33.99 -0.24 -6.15
CA GLY A 404 -34.64 -1.46 -6.61
C GLY A 404 -34.84 -2.39 -5.42
N GLY A 405 -35.93 -2.13 -4.69
CA GLY A 405 -36.32 -2.71 -3.44
C GLY A 405 -36.02 -4.21 -3.28
N GLU A 406 -35.20 -4.48 -2.31
CA GLU A 406 -35.27 -5.57 -1.35
C GLU A 406 -34.34 -5.16 -0.20
N GLU A 407 -34.78 -5.33 1.04
CA GLU A 407 -34.04 -5.00 2.27
C GLU A 407 -32.68 -5.71 2.30
N GLY A 408 -31.69 -5.13 1.65
CA GLY A 408 -30.29 -5.55 1.69
C GLY A 408 -29.67 -4.99 2.96
N GLY A 409 -29.56 -5.80 4.02
CA GLY A 409 -28.83 -5.46 5.22
C GLY A 409 -27.40 -5.02 4.85
N GLY A 410 -27.05 -3.76 5.13
CA GLY A 410 -25.75 -3.20 4.86
C GLY A 410 -24.63 -4.14 5.34
N ARG A 411 -23.69 -4.48 4.47
CA ARG A 411 -22.51 -5.25 4.85
C ARG A 411 -21.70 -4.39 5.81
N ARG A 412 -21.65 -4.79 7.07
CA ARG A 412 -20.80 -4.18 8.09
C ARG A 412 -19.36 -4.53 7.77
N GLY A 413 -18.60 -3.59 7.26
CA GLY A 413 -17.17 -3.70 7.09
C GLY A 413 -16.48 -3.79 8.45
N ARG A 414 -15.39 -4.58 8.53
CA ARG A 414 -14.56 -4.66 9.73
C ARG A 414 -13.35 -3.75 9.56
N ALA A 415 -13.18 -2.82 10.49
CA ALA A 415 -12.02 -1.96 10.56
C ALA A 415 -11.11 -2.35 11.73
N PHE A 416 -9.82 -2.24 11.52
CA PHE A 416 -8.79 -2.63 12.48
C PHE A 416 -7.98 -1.41 12.89
N TYR A 417 -7.56 -1.36 14.14
CA TYR A 417 -6.73 -0.29 14.67
C TYR A 417 -5.73 -0.82 15.70
N PRO A 418 -4.49 -0.34 15.68
CA PRO A 418 -3.53 -0.65 16.72
C PRO A 418 -3.94 -0.03 18.05
N ARG A 419 -3.77 -0.80 19.14
CA ARG A 419 -4.10 -0.39 20.51
C ARG A 419 -2.83 -0.06 21.28
N LEU A 420 -2.92 0.91 22.17
CA LEU A 420 -1.88 1.19 23.17
C LEU A 420 -2.35 0.67 24.55
N PHE A 421 -2.89 1.50 25.38
CA PHE A 421 -3.29 1.08 26.74
C PHE A 421 -4.58 0.26 26.78
N GLU A 422 -5.42 0.37 25.77
CA GLU A 422 -6.56 -0.54 25.60
C GLU A 422 -6.10 -2.01 25.50
N ALA A 423 -4.89 -2.29 25.00
CA ALA A 423 -4.33 -3.64 24.96
C ALA A 423 -4.20 -4.21 26.37
N LEU A 424 -3.78 -3.40 27.36
CA LEU A 424 -3.62 -3.83 28.76
C LEU A 424 -4.98 -4.09 29.45
N THR A 425 -6.00 -3.33 29.08
CA THR A 425 -7.37 -3.49 29.62
C THR A 425 -8.01 -4.76 29.06
N VAL A 426 -7.83 -5.04 27.78
CA VAL A 426 -8.32 -6.26 27.13
C VAL A 426 -7.57 -7.48 27.64
N THR A 427 -6.24 -7.38 27.87
CA THR A 427 -5.45 -8.45 28.46
C THR A 427 -5.91 -8.80 29.87
N GLY A 428 -6.28 -7.83 30.70
CA GLY A 428 -6.81 -8.11 32.06
C GLY A 428 -8.12 -8.89 32.06
N ALA A 429 -8.94 -8.80 30.99
CA ALA A 429 -10.25 -9.42 30.88
C ALA A 429 -10.27 -10.71 30.02
N ARG A 430 -9.41 -10.82 28.99
CA ARG A 430 -9.49 -11.87 27.96
C ARG A 430 -8.16 -12.52 27.60
N VAL A 431 -7.05 -11.85 27.79
CA VAL A 431 -5.71 -12.33 27.42
C VAL A 431 -4.78 -12.15 28.62
N PRO A 432 -4.03 -13.19 29.05
CA PRO A 432 -3.04 -13.06 30.12
C PRO A 432 -1.95 -12.04 29.75
N LEU A 433 -1.57 -11.18 30.71
CA LEU A 433 -0.48 -10.19 30.51
C LEU A 433 0.81 -10.86 30.03
N GLU A 434 1.11 -12.03 30.54
CA GLU A 434 2.27 -12.84 30.14
C GLU A 434 2.31 -13.07 28.62
N LYS A 435 1.16 -13.32 27.99
CA LYS A 435 1.06 -13.53 26.55
C LYS A 435 1.36 -12.25 25.76
N LEU A 436 0.92 -11.08 26.23
CA LEU A 436 1.27 -9.79 25.64
C LEU A 436 2.79 -9.55 25.74
N LEU A 437 3.40 -9.84 26.87
CA LEU A 437 4.82 -9.62 27.14
C LEU A 437 5.76 -10.60 26.40
N THR A 438 5.23 -11.61 25.69
CA THR A 438 6.05 -12.44 24.79
C THR A 438 6.53 -11.67 23.57
N LEU A 439 5.82 -10.60 23.19
CA LEU A 439 6.15 -9.78 22.02
C LEU A 439 6.83 -8.47 22.44
N THR A 440 7.85 -8.05 21.71
CA THR A 440 8.56 -6.78 21.95
C THR A 440 7.61 -5.57 21.91
N PRO A 441 6.66 -5.44 20.96
CA PRO A 441 5.69 -4.35 21.00
C PRO A 441 4.77 -4.40 22.22
N GLY A 442 4.43 -5.59 22.71
CA GLY A 442 3.68 -5.74 23.97
C GLY A 442 4.48 -5.30 25.18
N LYS A 443 5.78 -5.63 25.23
CA LYS A 443 6.71 -5.11 26.24
C LYS A 443 6.77 -3.57 26.20
N ALA A 444 6.83 -2.97 25.00
CA ALA A 444 6.86 -1.52 24.82
C ALA A 444 5.58 -0.84 25.33
N VAL A 445 4.42 -1.41 25.01
CA VAL A 445 3.11 -0.94 25.53
C VAL A 445 3.08 -0.98 27.06
N TYR A 446 3.58 -2.06 27.67
CA TYR A 446 3.65 -2.17 29.12
C TYR A 446 4.60 -1.16 29.76
N VAL A 447 5.78 -0.96 29.20
CA VAL A 447 6.77 0.03 29.68
C VAL A 447 6.24 1.46 29.53
N ALA A 448 5.56 1.78 28.42
CA ALA A 448 4.89 3.07 28.24
C ALA A 448 3.84 3.33 29.33
N TYR A 449 3.04 2.30 29.66
CA TYR A 449 2.06 2.40 30.73
C TYR A 449 2.71 2.62 32.10
N LEU A 450 3.78 1.90 32.43
CA LEU A 450 4.51 2.10 33.69
C LEU A 450 5.09 3.51 33.80
N ALA A 451 5.60 4.06 32.71
CA ALA A 451 6.15 5.41 32.67
C ALA A 451 5.07 6.47 32.89
N LEU A 452 3.89 6.31 32.26
CA LEU A 452 2.79 7.26 32.40
C LEU A 452 2.12 7.20 33.78
N LYS A 453 1.98 6.01 34.38
CA LYS A 453 1.35 5.81 35.68
C LYS A 453 2.33 5.90 36.87
N GLY A 454 3.61 6.09 36.62
CA GLY A 454 4.62 6.28 37.65
C GLY A 454 4.42 7.60 38.43
N SER A 455 5.04 7.69 39.61
CA SER A 455 5.04 8.90 40.45
C SER A 455 6.46 9.41 40.69
N GLY A 456 6.60 10.72 40.89
CA GLY A 456 7.87 11.35 41.15
C GLY A 456 8.62 11.87 39.91
N ALA A 457 9.85 12.37 40.10
CA ALA A 457 10.71 12.87 39.05
C ALA A 457 11.17 11.77 38.07
N PRO A 458 11.60 12.12 36.84
CA PRO A 458 12.00 11.13 35.81
C PRO A 458 13.01 10.08 36.31
N ASP A 459 14.01 10.50 37.07
CA ASP A 459 15.04 9.59 37.58
C ASP A 459 14.50 8.57 38.58
N ALA A 460 13.61 8.99 39.49
CA ALA A 460 12.98 8.08 40.47
C ALA A 460 12.01 7.12 39.79
N ARG A 461 11.24 7.61 38.79
CA ARG A 461 10.35 6.76 37.97
C ARG A 461 11.17 5.73 37.17
N ALA A 462 12.26 6.12 36.55
CA ALA A 462 13.14 5.22 35.79
C ALA A 462 13.69 4.09 36.68
N GLU A 463 14.12 4.41 37.91
CA GLU A 463 14.60 3.41 38.86
C GLU A 463 13.47 2.45 39.31
N ALA A 464 12.29 2.98 39.59
CA ALA A 464 11.13 2.16 39.95
C ALA A 464 10.71 1.22 38.80
N ILE A 465 10.77 1.69 37.54
CA ILE A 465 10.48 0.86 36.36
C ILE A 465 11.56 -0.19 36.20
N ARG A 466 12.83 0.18 36.32
CA ARG A 466 13.95 -0.76 36.27
C ARG A 466 13.80 -1.91 37.28
N GLY A 467 13.42 -1.59 38.54
CA GLY A 467 13.13 -2.62 39.53
C GLY A 467 12.02 -3.59 39.12
N LYS A 468 10.97 -3.11 38.45
CA LYS A 468 9.88 -3.95 37.91
C LYS A 468 10.31 -4.79 36.70
N LEU A 469 11.31 -4.38 35.97
CA LEU A 469 11.83 -5.06 34.78
C LEU A 469 13.12 -5.84 35.07
N ALA A 470 13.46 -6.10 36.33
CA ALA A 470 14.71 -6.77 36.73
C ALA A 470 14.94 -8.16 36.12
N THR A 471 13.87 -8.81 35.65
CA THR A 471 13.95 -10.11 34.96
C THR A 471 14.18 -10.02 33.46
N TRP A 472 14.10 -8.80 32.89
CA TRP A 472 14.29 -8.60 31.46
C TRP A 472 15.78 -8.38 31.15
N SER A 473 16.20 -8.77 29.94
CA SER A 473 17.53 -8.45 29.46
C SER A 473 17.70 -6.94 29.29
N SER A 474 18.92 -6.43 29.43
CA SER A 474 19.25 -5.02 29.16
C SER A 474 18.76 -4.59 27.78
N ARG A 475 18.88 -5.47 26.80
CA ARG A 475 18.44 -5.24 25.44
C ARG A 475 16.93 -5.09 25.35
N ASP A 476 16.16 -5.99 25.96
CA ASP A 476 14.69 -5.91 25.98
C ASP A 476 14.22 -4.60 26.61
N VAL A 477 14.86 -4.16 27.70
CA VAL A 477 14.51 -2.90 28.37
C VAL A 477 14.76 -1.72 27.47
N VAL A 478 15.92 -1.64 26.81
CA VAL A 478 16.30 -0.52 25.94
C VAL A 478 15.41 -0.46 24.71
N GLU A 479 15.19 -1.58 24.02
CA GLU A 479 14.35 -1.66 22.85
C GLU A 479 12.89 -1.32 23.17
N ALA A 480 12.32 -1.95 24.20
CA ALA A 480 10.95 -1.68 24.62
C ALA A 480 10.75 -0.23 25.06
N SER A 481 11.73 0.37 25.78
CA SER A 481 11.68 1.77 26.19
C SER A 481 11.77 2.71 25.00
N SER A 482 12.63 2.44 24.03
CA SER A 482 12.78 3.25 22.82
C SER A 482 11.51 3.23 21.96
N ILE A 483 10.92 2.05 21.76
CA ILE A 483 9.63 1.91 21.09
C ILE A 483 8.53 2.65 21.87
N ALA A 484 8.52 2.54 23.20
CA ALA A 484 7.56 3.22 24.06
C ALA A 484 7.63 4.74 23.93
N VAL A 485 8.82 5.32 23.76
CA VAL A 485 8.98 6.76 23.45
C VAL A 485 8.29 7.10 22.14
N VAL A 486 8.55 6.35 21.07
CA VAL A 486 7.91 6.56 19.76
C VAL A 486 6.38 6.48 19.87
N LEU A 487 5.87 5.47 20.58
CA LEU A 487 4.43 5.31 20.80
C LEU A 487 3.83 6.48 21.57
N LEU A 488 4.47 6.94 22.64
CA LEU A 488 3.99 8.08 23.44
C LEU A 488 4.04 9.39 22.66
N GLU A 489 5.08 9.63 21.85
CA GLU A 489 5.20 10.85 21.03
C GLU A 489 4.15 10.89 19.92
N THR A 490 3.74 9.73 19.40
CA THR A 490 2.79 9.61 18.28
C THR A 490 1.37 9.22 18.74
N ALA A 491 1.13 9.03 20.05
CA ALA A 491 -0.18 8.74 20.61
C ALA A 491 -1.05 10.00 20.67
N ARG A 492 -2.35 9.82 20.54
CA ARG A 492 -3.36 10.84 20.87
C ARG A 492 -3.70 10.75 22.36
N ASP A 493 -4.31 11.80 22.90
CA ASP A 493 -4.72 11.81 24.32
C ASP A 493 -5.68 10.66 24.66
N ARG A 494 -6.57 10.32 23.75
CA ARG A 494 -7.48 9.17 23.90
C ARG A 494 -6.74 7.83 23.99
N ASP A 495 -5.68 7.64 23.20
CA ASP A 495 -4.86 6.43 23.22
C ASP A 495 -4.13 6.26 24.58
N LEU A 496 -3.91 7.38 25.29
CA LEU A 496 -3.29 7.44 26.62
C LEU A 496 -4.31 7.32 27.76
N GLY A 497 -5.60 7.20 27.43
CA GLY A 497 -6.68 7.14 28.42
C GLY A 497 -6.94 8.48 29.11
N PHE A 498 -6.53 9.59 28.49
CA PHE A 498 -6.88 10.93 28.94
C PHE A 498 -8.31 11.29 28.51
N PRO A 499 -9.06 12.08 29.31
CA PRO A 499 -10.33 12.61 28.88
C PRO A 499 -10.17 13.49 27.64
N GLU A 500 -11.14 13.45 26.75
CA GLU A 500 -11.12 14.31 25.55
C GLU A 500 -11.01 15.79 25.94
N ALA A 501 -10.07 16.47 25.29
CA ALA A 501 -9.88 17.90 25.47
C ALA A 501 -11.12 18.69 25.03
N ARG A 502 -11.59 19.64 25.82
CA ARG A 502 -12.73 20.51 25.52
C ARG A 502 -12.25 21.92 25.18
N GLY A 503 -12.94 22.59 24.25
CA GLY A 503 -12.64 23.98 23.90
C GLY A 503 -11.30 24.15 23.15
N LEU A 504 -10.51 25.15 23.53
CA LEU A 504 -9.21 25.49 22.89
C LEU A 504 -8.14 24.40 23.06
N ASP A 505 -8.25 23.57 24.09
CA ASP A 505 -7.31 22.46 24.34
C ASP A 505 -7.33 21.39 23.23
N ARG A 506 -8.42 21.31 22.44
CA ARG A 506 -8.50 20.45 21.24
C ARG A 506 -7.41 20.76 20.21
N PHE A 507 -7.04 22.03 20.08
CA PHE A 507 -6.05 22.49 19.09
C PHE A 507 -4.60 22.40 19.58
N THR A 508 -4.40 22.10 20.85
CA THR A 508 -3.11 22.16 21.51
C THR A 508 -2.58 20.80 21.98
N GLY A 509 -3.28 19.69 21.67
CA GLY A 509 -2.85 18.33 22.03
C GLY A 509 -3.03 17.99 23.52
N GLY A 510 -4.18 18.34 24.10
CA GLY A 510 -4.54 18.05 25.48
C GLY A 510 -4.34 19.22 26.44
N GLY A 511 -4.91 19.11 27.65
CA GLY A 511 -4.75 20.10 28.73
C GLY A 511 -3.32 20.14 29.28
N PRO A 512 -2.95 21.24 29.99
CA PRO A 512 -1.59 21.40 30.52
C PRO A 512 -1.09 20.23 31.38
N GLN A 513 -1.98 19.63 32.17
CA GLN A 513 -1.63 18.48 33.01
C GLN A 513 -1.35 17.21 32.19
N GLN A 514 -2.12 16.98 31.12
CA GLN A 514 -1.94 15.82 30.26
C GLN A 514 -0.61 15.87 29.51
N ARG A 515 -0.23 17.06 29.01
CA ARG A 515 1.07 17.29 28.38
C ARG A 515 2.22 17.07 29.36
N PHE A 516 2.08 17.58 30.57
CA PHE A 516 3.07 17.42 31.62
C PHE A 516 3.28 15.93 31.96
N GLU A 517 2.22 15.16 32.14
CA GLU A 517 2.31 13.72 32.43
C GLU A 517 2.95 12.95 31.27
N ARG A 518 2.61 13.29 30.02
CA ARG A 518 3.22 12.69 28.83
C ARG A 518 4.71 13.03 28.75
N GLU A 519 5.06 14.30 28.92
CA GLU A 519 6.46 14.75 28.93
C GLU A 519 7.26 14.01 30.00
N LEU A 520 6.71 13.92 31.19
CA LEU A 520 7.34 13.25 32.32
C LEU A 520 7.59 11.75 32.03
N ALA A 521 6.60 11.09 31.40
CA ALA A 521 6.76 9.70 30.99
C ALA A 521 7.85 9.53 29.93
N ILE A 522 7.88 10.38 28.90
CA ILE A 522 8.89 10.32 27.84
C ILE A 522 10.29 10.56 28.41
N ARG A 523 10.47 11.62 29.22
CA ARG A 523 11.75 11.89 29.89
C ARG A 523 12.19 10.74 30.80
N THR A 524 11.25 10.07 31.47
CA THR A 524 11.52 8.85 32.27
C THR A 524 12.10 7.75 31.41
N LEU A 525 11.52 7.49 30.24
CA LEU A 525 11.97 6.44 29.33
C LEU A 525 13.35 6.75 28.71
N VAL A 526 13.59 8.00 28.32
CA VAL A 526 14.91 8.45 27.84
C VAL A 526 15.97 8.20 28.93
N LYS A 527 15.70 8.58 30.17
CA LYS A 527 16.59 8.30 31.31
C LYS A 527 16.81 6.82 31.54
N LEU A 528 15.78 5.99 31.40
CA LEU A 528 15.89 4.54 31.52
C LEU A 528 16.84 3.96 30.46
N VAL A 529 16.70 4.40 29.20
CA VAL A 529 17.58 3.97 28.10
C VAL A 529 19.04 4.39 28.37
N GLU A 530 19.27 5.63 28.78
CA GLU A 530 20.61 6.15 29.09
C GLU A 530 21.30 5.34 30.21
N ARG A 531 20.57 5.05 31.29
CA ARG A 531 21.09 4.29 32.45
C ARG A 531 21.46 2.86 32.09
N VAL A 532 20.58 2.18 31.37
CA VAL A 532 20.82 0.79 30.95
C VAL A 532 22.01 0.71 30.00
N ARG A 533 22.15 1.69 29.09
CA ARG A 533 23.29 1.82 28.16
C ARG A 533 24.61 2.10 28.90
N GLY A 534 24.58 2.91 29.96
CA GLY A 534 25.75 3.29 30.77
C GLY A 534 26.32 2.17 31.66
N GLY A 535 25.82 0.93 31.56
CA GLY A 535 26.34 -0.22 32.30
C GLY A 535 25.79 -0.35 33.73
N GLY A 536 24.71 0.29 34.04
CA GLY A 536 24.04 0.25 35.35
C GLY A 536 22.99 -0.89 35.49
N PHE A 537 23.27 -2.11 35.04
CA PHE A 537 22.41 -3.27 35.29
C PHE A 537 23.03 -4.15 36.35
#